data_a7d0329749e55bc3969b472b71db87f9
#
_entry.id   a7d0329749e55bc3969b472b71db87f9
#
_cell.length_a   1.000
_cell.length_b   1.000
_cell.length_c   1.000
_cell.angle_alpha   90.00
_cell.angle_beta   90.00
_cell.angle_gamma   90.00
#
_symmetry.space_group_name_H-M   'P 1'
#
loop_
_entity.id
_entity.type
_entity.pdbx_description
1 polymer ?
#
loop_
_entity_poly.entity_id
_entity_poly.type
_entity_poly.pdbx_seq_one_letter_code
_entity_poly.pdbx_strand_id
1 'polypeptide(L)'
;MNYIGLIILVGIVLLQGGCSTTGKSFNTSKIESIVNETSTRADIKKMFGEPFKTGIQNGQPIWIYEDHHYSIIGNDTSKDLIIIFGLDGIVQSHQFMSNEPAL
;
A
#
# COMPACT_ATOMS: atom_id res chain seq x y z
N MET A 1 -15.03 -31.75 29.68
CA MET A 1 -16.06 -30.71 29.74
C MET A 1 -15.54 -29.38 29.28
N ASN A 2 -14.34 -28.97 29.64
CA ASN A 2 -13.76 -27.73 29.17
C ASN A 2 -13.30 -27.76 27.70
N TYR A 3 -13.19 -28.95 27.13
CA TYR A 3 -12.69 -29.13 25.75
C TYR A 3 -13.72 -28.75 24.68
N ILE A 4 -15.02 -28.85 24.97
CA ILE A 4 -16.08 -28.47 24.03
C ILE A 4 -16.07 -26.95 23.79
N GLY A 5 -15.90 -26.15 24.85
CA GLY A 5 -15.81 -24.70 24.73
C GLY A 5 -14.59 -24.24 23.94
N LEU A 6 -13.45 -24.92 24.11
CA LEU A 6 -12.24 -24.63 23.36
C LEU A 6 -12.39 -24.94 21.87
N ILE A 7 -13.02 -26.07 21.52
CA ILE A 7 -13.27 -26.47 20.13
C ILE A 7 -14.20 -25.47 19.44
N ILE A 8 -15.23 -24.98 20.12
CA ILE A 8 -16.14 -23.97 19.58
C ILE A 8 -15.43 -22.65 19.33
N LEU A 9 -14.53 -22.23 20.23
CA LEU A 9 -13.76 -21.00 20.09
C LEU A 9 -12.83 -21.07 18.87
N VAL A 10 -12.14 -22.18 18.67
CA VAL A 10 -11.27 -22.39 17.50
C VAL A 10 -12.09 -22.36 16.21
N GLY A 11 -13.27 -22.99 16.20
CA GLY A 11 -14.15 -22.96 15.03
C GLY A 11 -14.62 -21.57 14.65
N ILE A 12 -14.92 -20.70 15.64
CA ILE A 12 -15.31 -19.32 15.39
C ILE A 12 -14.16 -18.52 14.78
N VAL A 13 -12.93 -18.70 15.26
CA VAL A 13 -11.74 -18.01 14.70
C VAL A 13 -11.50 -18.41 13.25
N LEU A 14 -11.70 -19.70 12.89
CA LEU A 14 -11.52 -20.19 11.54
C LEU A 14 -12.58 -19.64 10.55
N LEU A 15 -13.76 -19.23 11.02
CA LEU A 15 -14.83 -18.71 10.18
C LEU A 15 -14.66 -17.22 9.84
N GLN A 16 -13.67 -16.55 10.40
CA GLN A 16 -13.46 -15.13 10.18
C GLN A 16 -12.53 -14.79 9.02
N GLY A 17 -12.07 -15.76 8.25
CA GLY A 17 -11.06 -15.57 7.21
C GLY A 17 -11.61 -15.36 5.81
N GLY A 18 -12.46 -14.34 5.54
CA GLY A 18 -13.03 -14.10 4.22
C GLY A 18 -12.29 -13.10 3.34
N CYS A 19 -11.45 -12.24 3.92
CA CYS A 19 -10.75 -11.17 3.22
C CYS A 19 -9.36 -10.97 3.82
N SER A 20 -8.42 -10.55 2.99
CA SER A 20 -7.10 -10.18 3.45
C SER A 20 -6.63 -8.91 2.77
N THR A 21 -5.72 -8.18 3.44
CA THR A 21 -5.10 -6.98 2.89
C THR A 21 -3.60 -7.11 2.97
N THR A 22 -2.90 -6.53 2.00
CA THR A 22 -1.46 -6.41 1.98
C THR A 22 -1.11 -4.94 1.80
N GLY A 23 -0.12 -4.48 2.56
CA GLY A 23 0.23 -3.08 2.57
C GLY A 23 -0.68 -2.28 3.50
N LYS A 24 -0.86 -1.02 3.21
CA LYS A 24 -1.71 -0.11 3.97
C LYS A 24 -2.32 0.95 3.08
N SER A 25 -3.51 1.43 3.47
CA SER A 25 -4.18 2.52 2.74
C SER A 25 -3.30 3.75 2.64
N PHE A 26 -3.38 4.41 1.52
CA PHE A 26 -2.79 5.73 1.32
C PHE A 26 -3.74 6.61 0.53
N ASN A 27 -3.56 7.92 0.65
CA ASN A 27 -4.49 8.89 0.07
C ASN A 27 -4.19 9.13 -1.41
N THR A 28 -4.88 8.40 -2.30
CA THR A 28 -4.66 8.52 -3.74
C THR A 28 -5.04 9.88 -4.32
N SER A 29 -5.88 10.64 -3.63
CA SER A 29 -6.24 11.99 -4.09
C SER A 29 -5.05 12.97 -4.06
N LYS A 30 -3.99 12.63 -3.32
CA LYS A 30 -2.78 13.45 -3.22
C LYS A 30 -1.76 13.19 -4.32
N ILE A 31 -1.96 12.16 -5.15
CA ILE A 31 -0.99 11.79 -6.18
C ILE A 31 -0.74 12.95 -7.16
N GLU A 32 -1.79 13.67 -7.52
CA GLU A 32 -1.68 14.82 -8.41
C GLU A 32 -0.85 15.98 -7.83
N SER A 33 -0.65 15.98 -6.51
CA SER A 33 0.17 16.99 -5.84
C SER A 33 1.66 16.69 -5.88
N ILE A 34 2.06 15.51 -6.36
CA ILE A 34 3.47 15.18 -6.52
C ILE A 34 4.02 15.94 -7.73
N VAL A 35 5.08 16.70 -7.51
CA VAL A 35 5.74 17.44 -8.59
C VAL A 35 7.13 16.88 -8.77
N ASN A 36 7.37 16.22 -9.91
CA ASN A 36 8.69 15.69 -10.23
C ASN A 36 9.71 16.83 -10.25
N GLU A 37 10.90 16.56 -9.74
CA GLU A 37 12.01 17.49 -9.63
C GLU A 37 11.79 18.61 -8.62
N THR A 38 10.71 18.56 -7.84
CA THR A 38 10.38 19.57 -6.83
C THR A 38 10.02 18.96 -5.48
N SER A 39 9.11 17.98 -5.45
CA SER A 39 8.66 17.38 -4.19
C SER A 39 9.80 16.67 -3.47
N THR A 40 9.87 16.85 -2.15
CA THR A 40 10.91 16.24 -1.31
C THR A 40 10.38 15.00 -0.61
N ARG A 41 11.29 14.23 0.01
CA ARG A 41 10.90 13.10 0.87
C ARG A 41 9.94 13.55 1.97
N ALA A 42 10.20 14.70 2.59
CA ALA A 42 9.33 15.24 3.63
C ALA A 42 7.93 15.54 3.09
N ASP A 43 7.83 16.08 1.89
CA ASP A 43 6.54 16.32 1.25
C ASP A 43 5.78 15.04 1.01
N ILE A 44 6.46 14.00 0.53
CA ILE A 44 5.86 12.70 0.27
C ILE A 44 5.36 12.06 1.58
N LYS A 45 6.16 12.09 2.65
CA LYS A 45 5.72 11.58 3.96
C LYS A 45 4.51 12.34 4.49
N LYS A 46 4.46 13.63 4.28
CA LYS A 46 3.32 14.44 4.71
C LYS A 46 2.04 14.08 3.94
N MET A 47 2.16 13.77 2.64
CA MET A 47 1.02 13.43 1.81
C MET A 47 0.53 11.99 2.04
N PHE A 48 1.43 11.03 2.16
CA PHE A 48 1.10 9.60 2.13
C PHE A 48 1.48 8.83 3.39
N GLY A 49 2.25 9.44 4.30
CA GLY A 49 2.77 8.74 5.47
C GLY A 49 4.02 7.92 5.15
N GLU A 50 4.35 6.98 6.01
CA GLU A 50 5.48 6.09 5.79
C GLU A 50 5.20 5.14 4.63
N PRO A 51 6.17 4.86 3.76
CA PRO A 51 5.97 3.91 2.68
C PRO A 51 5.80 2.49 3.22
N PHE A 52 5.11 1.66 2.45
CA PHE A 52 4.97 0.25 2.77
C PHE A 52 6.33 -0.46 2.73
N LYS A 53 7.13 -0.15 1.72
CA LYS A 53 8.51 -0.64 1.63
C LYS A 53 9.38 0.34 0.87
N THR A 54 10.69 0.22 1.08
CA THR A 54 11.70 1.02 0.40
C THR A 54 12.65 0.10 -0.34
N GLY A 55 13.33 0.64 -1.33
CA GLY A 55 14.31 -0.12 -2.10
C GLY A 55 15.25 0.78 -2.86
N ILE A 56 16.02 0.16 -3.75
CA ILE A 56 16.95 0.85 -4.64
C ILE A 56 16.73 0.32 -6.05
N GLN A 57 16.61 1.25 -7.00
CA GLN A 57 16.48 0.93 -8.41
C GLN A 57 17.48 1.76 -9.21
N ASN A 58 18.40 1.08 -9.91
CA ASN A 58 19.47 1.74 -10.64
C ASN A 58 20.26 2.74 -9.79
N GLY A 59 20.54 2.36 -8.53
CA GLY A 59 21.28 3.19 -7.60
C GLY A 59 20.45 4.30 -6.94
N GLN A 60 19.18 4.43 -7.27
CA GLN A 60 18.32 5.49 -6.75
C GLN A 60 17.36 4.95 -5.68
N PRO A 61 17.15 5.68 -4.57
CA PRO A 61 16.16 5.28 -3.57
C PRO A 61 14.76 5.26 -4.16
N ILE A 62 13.99 4.22 -3.84
CA ILE A 62 12.57 4.17 -4.20
C ILE A 62 11.72 3.93 -2.96
N TRP A 63 10.55 4.54 -2.95
CA TRP A 63 9.52 4.28 -1.94
C TRP A 63 8.30 3.70 -2.63
N ILE A 64 7.74 2.67 -2.00
CA ILE A 64 6.61 1.94 -2.56
C ILE A 64 5.45 2.00 -1.57
N TYR A 65 4.31 2.47 -2.06
CA TYR A 65 3.04 2.48 -1.33
C TYR A 65 2.15 1.44 -2.01
N GLU A 66 1.67 0.46 -1.24
CA GLU A 66 0.81 -0.60 -1.73
C GLU A 66 -0.45 -0.67 -0.87
N ASP A 67 -1.60 -0.83 -1.52
CA ASP A 67 -2.88 -1.07 -0.88
C ASP A 67 -3.61 -2.13 -1.68
N HIS A 68 -3.50 -3.39 -1.25
CA HIS A 68 -4.07 -4.53 -1.94
C HIS A 68 -5.11 -5.20 -1.05
N HIS A 69 -6.30 -5.40 -1.57
CA HIS A 69 -7.39 -6.10 -0.91
C HIS A 69 -7.73 -7.37 -1.69
N TYR A 70 -7.73 -8.50 -1.01
CA TYR A 70 -8.08 -9.81 -1.57
C TYR A 70 -9.37 -10.29 -0.95
N SER A 71 -10.31 -10.72 -1.79
CA SER A 71 -11.61 -11.21 -1.35
C SER A 71 -11.90 -12.58 -1.97
N ILE A 72 -12.50 -13.49 -1.17
CA ILE A 72 -12.92 -14.79 -1.67
C ILE A 72 -14.15 -14.67 -2.57
N ILE A 73 -15.00 -13.66 -2.34
CA ILE A 73 -16.31 -13.53 -2.99
C ILE A 73 -16.36 -12.34 -3.93
N GLY A 74 -15.57 -11.30 -3.71
CA GLY A 74 -15.60 -10.09 -4.51
C GLY A 74 -14.42 -9.97 -5.45
N ASN A 75 -14.27 -8.80 -6.04
CA ASN A 75 -13.11 -8.46 -6.85
C ASN A 75 -11.95 -8.04 -5.95
N ASP A 76 -10.78 -8.54 -6.26
CA ASP A 76 -9.55 -8.05 -5.64
C ASP A 76 -9.26 -6.64 -6.14
N THR A 77 -8.77 -5.78 -5.28
CA THR A 77 -8.35 -4.43 -5.65
C THR A 77 -6.88 -4.23 -5.34
N SER A 78 -6.20 -3.49 -6.18
CA SER A 78 -4.79 -3.15 -5.98
C SER A 78 -4.52 -1.72 -6.40
N LYS A 79 -3.71 -1.03 -5.58
CA LYS A 79 -3.20 0.31 -5.84
C LYS A 79 -1.74 0.33 -5.48
N ASP A 80 -0.90 0.79 -6.39
CA ASP A 80 0.53 0.86 -6.20
C ASP A 80 1.03 2.24 -6.61
N LEU A 81 1.74 2.90 -5.72
CA LEU A 81 2.44 4.14 -6.01
C LEU A 81 3.93 3.90 -5.79
N ILE A 82 4.72 4.12 -6.82
CA ILE A 82 6.17 3.97 -6.78
C ILE A 82 6.78 5.35 -6.98
N ILE A 83 7.65 5.75 -6.05
CA ILE A 83 8.32 7.05 -6.12
C ILE A 83 9.81 6.80 -6.19
N ILE A 84 10.45 7.37 -7.19
CA ILE A 84 11.90 7.29 -7.40
C ILE A 84 12.50 8.65 -7.04
N PHE A 85 13.46 8.62 -6.10
CA PHE A 85 14.13 9.81 -5.65
C PHE A 85 15.52 9.92 -6.26
N GLY A 86 15.97 11.15 -6.49
CA GLY A 86 17.38 11.42 -6.72
C GLY A 86 18.18 11.26 -5.42
N LEU A 87 19.50 11.26 -5.55
CA LEU A 87 20.39 11.18 -4.38
C LEU A 87 20.26 12.41 -3.47
N ASP A 88 19.74 13.51 -4.01
CA ASP A 88 19.44 14.73 -3.26
C ASP A 88 18.15 14.65 -2.45
N GLY A 89 17.38 13.56 -2.57
CA GLY A 89 16.12 13.38 -1.86
C GLY A 89 14.92 14.05 -2.52
N ILE A 90 15.06 14.49 -3.76
CA ILE A 90 13.98 15.10 -4.54
C ILE A 90 13.37 14.04 -5.45
N VAL A 91 12.05 14.03 -5.58
CA VAL A 91 11.35 13.10 -6.48
C VAL A 91 11.81 13.34 -7.92
N GLN A 92 12.32 12.29 -8.55
CA GLN A 92 12.64 12.33 -9.98
C GLN A 92 11.47 11.90 -10.84
N SER A 93 10.78 10.85 -10.43
CA SER A 93 9.62 10.34 -11.15
C SER A 93 8.72 9.59 -10.19
N HIS A 94 7.49 9.39 -10.60
CA HIS A 94 6.54 8.56 -9.86
C HIS A 94 5.61 7.85 -10.83
N GLN A 95 5.08 6.72 -10.39
CA GLN A 95 4.18 5.90 -11.20
C GLN A 95 3.07 5.39 -10.30
N PHE A 96 1.84 5.53 -10.75
CA PHE A 96 0.68 4.99 -10.06
C PHE A 96 0.01 3.95 -10.94
N MET A 97 -0.33 2.80 -10.34
CA MET A 97 -1.04 1.72 -11.00
C MET A 97 -2.21 1.29 -10.13
N SER A 98 -3.33 1.01 -10.76
CA SER A 98 -4.53 0.51 -10.08
C SER A 98 -5.28 -0.40 -11.01
N ASN A 99 -5.89 -1.46 -10.46
CA ASN A 99 -6.80 -2.31 -11.21
C ASN A 99 -8.25 -1.86 -11.07
N GLU A 100 -8.51 -0.77 -10.36
CA GLU A 100 -9.85 -0.20 -10.29
C GLU A 100 -10.21 0.45 -11.63
N PRO A 101 -11.52 0.53 -11.98
CA PRO A 101 -11.93 1.17 -13.23
C PRO A 101 -11.38 2.59 -13.32
N ALA A 102 -10.94 2.97 -14.51
CA ALA A 102 -10.47 4.33 -14.77
C ALA A 102 -11.60 5.34 -14.56
N LEU A 103 -11.23 6.48 -14.07
CA LEU A 103 -12.17 7.57 -13.84
C LEU A 103 -12.54 8.26 -15.16
#